data_d61c622f8fd7fab6b843a218b2571723
#
_entry.id   d61c622f8fd7fab6b843a218b2571723
#
_cell.length_a   1.000
_cell.length_b   1.000
_cell.length_c   1.000
_cell.angle_alpha   90.00
_cell.angle_beta   90.00
_cell.angle_gamma   90.00
#
_symmetry.space_group_name_H-M   'P 1'
#
loop_
_entity.id
_entity.type
_entity.pdbx_description
1 polymer ?
#
loop_
_entity_poly.entity_id
_entity_poly.type
_entity_poly.pdbx_seq_one_letter_code
_entity_poly.pdbx_strand_id
1 'polypeptide(L)'
;MAVIAALCPLSVLAQEYTQEQIDAMVAKAVDKALAERQAKIDAAMNKKADVITEPQSAAQTPDLAIPFGVKFTGYARYGAHYQSGDQKFIAVDGSYNGASAIGRLGNEGNGGEFQLSKAFKGSNGAIWDVNVMFDHWGDEVNLKKAYAGVTNLLDSNPNAYFWAGRDFHQRPQQGINDYFWMNHDGQGAGVKNFDLGGVQLDLAVVAAVESCSPEVMEDEANPSRITCTGGSGTGDKGNYAATSKLHGMKIGPLDLELYANYGFDSKAVDRDERLKAWQGGAVLSHTTDSGVNKLIARYSDNSDNSVYNKTDDLTAVYASFEGLHKFTQQAQIEYLLAFHDYDNDADNRDNRRNYNAIVRPMYFWNDVHSTWLEAGWQRVDYKEGGDNDGWKVTLSQNMSIAMGPEFRPMLRFYVTGGEVDNKRTARVNNTEESQLDSLNIGAMWEAWW
;
A
#
# COMPACT_ATOMS: atom_id res chain seq x y z
N MET A 1 34.03 51.24 -43.75
CA MET A 1 35.08 50.39 -43.26
C MET A 1 34.55 48.95 -43.27
N ALA A 2 35.09 48.16 -44.16
CA ALA A 2 34.68 46.78 -44.39
C ALA A 2 35.45 45.84 -43.44
N VAL A 3 34.73 44.90 -42.81
CA VAL A 3 35.37 43.75 -42.16
C VAL A 3 34.96 42.53 -42.98
N ILE A 4 35.95 41.97 -43.62
CA ILE A 4 35.88 40.75 -44.41
C ILE A 4 35.93 39.59 -43.42
N ALA A 5 34.86 38.78 -43.35
CA ALA A 5 34.85 37.51 -42.67
C ALA A 5 35.40 36.44 -43.59
N ALA A 6 36.51 35.83 -43.19
CA ALA A 6 37.11 34.67 -43.86
C ALA A 6 36.28 33.42 -43.57
N LEU A 7 35.64 32.88 -44.59
CA LEU A 7 35.06 31.57 -44.61
C LEU A 7 36.15 30.53 -44.89
N CYS A 8 36.57 29.79 -43.87
CA CYS A 8 37.31 28.53 -44.07
C CYS A 8 36.27 27.41 -44.34
N PRO A 9 36.42 26.62 -45.39
CA PRO A 9 35.60 25.42 -45.58
C PRO A 9 36.18 24.32 -44.68
N LEU A 10 35.45 23.99 -43.61
CA LEU A 10 35.64 22.72 -42.91
C LEU A 10 35.14 21.62 -43.83
N SER A 11 36.06 20.97 -44.53
CA SER A 11 35.80 19.69 -45.15
C SER A 11 35.58 18.65 -44.06
N VAL A 12 34.32 18.42 -43.73
CA VAL A 12 33.89 17.24 -42.98
C VAL A 12 34.15 16.05 -43.89
N LEU A 13 35.23 15.31 -43.64
CA LEU A 13 35.42 13.98 -44.19
C LEU A 13 34.26 13.13 -43.67
N ALA A 14 33.22 12.95 -44.50
CA ALA A 14 32.21 11.95 -44.31
C ALA A 14 32.90 10.59 -44.38
N GLN A 15 33.09 9.95 -43.25
CA GLN A 15 33.58 8.58 -43.22
C GLN A 15 32.43 7.72 -43.71
N GLU A 16 32.57 7.20 -44.97
CA GLU A 16 31.64 6.23 -45.52
C GLU A 16 31.78 4.91 -44.74
N TYR A 17 30.81 4.62 -43.92
CA TYR A 17 30.69 3.32 -43.26
C TYR A 17 30.13 2.31 -44.24
N THR A 18 30.71 1.11 -44.26
CA THR A 18 30.16 -0.01 -45.02
C THR A 18 28.86 -0.46 -44.34
N GLN A 19 27.93 -1.08 -45.11
CA GLN A 19 26.68 -1.61 -44.59
C GLN A 19 26.93 -2.56 -43.39
N GLU A 20 27.97 -3.37 -43.45
CA GLU A 20 28.40 -4.28 -42.39
C GLU A 20 28.84 -3.54 -41.10
N GLN A 21 29.48 -2.39 -41.25
CA GLN A 21 29.85 -1.54 -40.10
C GLN A 21 28.66 -0.83 -39.49
N ILE A 22 27.70 -0.42 -40.31
CA ILE A 22 26.41 0.14 -39.84
C ILE A 22 25.62 -0.91 -39.09
N ASP A 23 25.48 -2.11 -39.64
CA ASP A 23 24.77 -3.22 -39.01
C ASP A 23 25.42 -3.64 -37.69
N ALA A 24 26.74 -3.67 -37.61
CA ALA A 24 27.48 -3.95 -36.38
C ALA A 24 27.28 -2.83 -35.30
N MET A 25 27.24 -1.55 -35.73
CA MET A 25 26.97 -0.44 -34.82
C MET A 25 25.53 -0.45 -34.32
N VAL A 26 24.57 -0.77 -35.19
CA VAL A 26 23.15 -0.92 -34.85
C VAL A 26 22.97 -2.09 -33.90
N ALA A 27 23.56 -3.26 -34.18
CA ALA A 27 23.49 -4.42 -33.27
C ALA A 27 24.06 -4.08 -31.89
N LYS A 28 25.21 -3.44 -31.83
CA LYS A 28 25.85 -3.01 -30.55
C LYS A 28 25.01 -1.97 -29.80
N ALA A 29 24.32 -1.05 -30.50
CA ALA A 29 23.45 -0.07 -29.90
C ALA A 29 22.17 -0.72 -29.37
N VAL A 30 21.62 -1.70 -30.08
CA VAL A 30 20.46 -2.49 -29.67
C VAL A 30 20.80 -3.34 -28.45
N ASP A 31 21.92 -4.06 -28.46
CA ASP A 31 22.37 -4.87 -27.31
C ASP A 31 22.60 -4.00 -26.06
N LYS A 32 23.21 -2.82 -26.24
CA LYS A 32 23.37 -1.86 -25.14
C LYS A 32 22.03 -1.36 -24.60
N ALA A 33 21.10 -1.00 -25.48
CA ALA A 33 19.77 -0.54 -25.09
C ALA A 33 18.96 -1.65 -24.40
N LEU A 34 19.10 -2.91 -24.85
CA LEU A 34 18.50 -4.06 -24.21
C LEU A 34 19.08 -4.33 -22.83
N ALA A 35 20.42 -4.26 -22.69
CA ALA A 35 21.10 -4.43 -21.40
C ALA A 35 20.72 -3.33 -20.41
N GLU A 36 20.68 -2.06 -20.84
CA GLU A 36 20.24 -0.92 -20.01
C GLU A 36 18.75 -1.06 -19.62
N ARG A 37 17.92 -1.57 -20.51
CA ARG A 37 16.52 -1.85 -20.25
C ARG A 37 16.37 -2.99 -19.24
N GLN A 38 17.13 -4.10 -19.41
CA GLN A 38 17.13 -5.22 -18.48
C GLN A 38 17.59 -4.77 -17.08
N ALA A 39 18.65 -3.99 -16.99
CA ALA A 39 19.13 -3.43 -15.72
C ALA A 39 18.10 -2.52 -15.04
N LYS A 40 17.30 -1.75 -15.81
CA LYS A 40 16.21 -0.94 -15.28
C LYS A 40 15.03 -1.81 -14.80
N ILE A 41 14.73 -2.89 -15.51
CA ILE A 41 13.70 -3.88 -15.12
C ILE A 41 14.15 -4.58 -13.84
N ASP A 42 15.37 -5.04 -13.76
CA ASP A 42 15.94 -5.72 -12.59
C ASP A 42 15.98 -4.77 -11.37
N ALA A 43 16.36 -3.50 -11.59
CA ALA A 43 16.33 -2.47 -10.55
C ALA A 43 14.89 -2.13 -10.10
N ALA A 44 13.93 -2.11 -11.04
CA ALA A 44 12.51 -1.90 -10.71
C ALA A 44 11.91 -3.11 -9.98
N MET A 45 12.36 -4.32 -10.32
CA MET A 45 11.91 -5.56 -9.69
C MET A 45 12.49 -5.73 -8.28
N ASN A 46 13.76 -5.39 -8.08
CA ASN A 46 14.37 -5.33 -6.75
C ASN A 46 13.71 -4.23 -5.88
N LYS A 47 13.30 -3.10 -6.46
CA LYS A 47 12.50 -2.08 -5.77
C LYS A 47 11.10 -2.56 -5.39
N LYS A 48 10.51 -3.52 -6.09
CA LYS A 48 9.15 -3.98 -5.82
C LYS A 48 9.05 -4.92 -4.61
N ALA A 49 10.10 -5.64 -4.29
CA ALA A 49 10.21 -6.33 -3.00
C ALA A 49 10.16 -5.33 -1.82
N ASP A 50 10.61 -4.07 -2.07
CA ASP A 50 10.62 -2.98 -1.11
C ASP A 50 9.37 -2.08 -1.17
N VAL A 51 8.59 -2.09 -2.26
CA VAL A 51 7.38 -1.23 -2.44
C VAL A 51 6.16 -1.80 -1.71
N ILE A 52 6.14 -3.07 -1.37
CA ILE A 52 5.13 -3.66 -0.47
C ILE A 52 5.46 -3.34 1.00
N THR A 53 6.67 -2.93 1.29
CA THR A 53 7.11 -2.44 2.59
C THR A 53 7.34 -0.94 2.50
N GLU A 54 6.57 -0.16 3.25
CA GLU A 54 6.68 1.29 3.56
C GLU A 54 7.53 2.14 2.57
N PRO A 55 7.08 3.32 2.15
CA PRO A 55 7.90 4.18 1.31
C PRO A 55 9.25 4.40 1.99
N GLN A 56 10.31 3.89 1.39
CA GLN A 56 11.67 4.11 1.88
C GLN A 56 11.89 5.60 2.07
N SER A 57 12.45 5.98 3.20
CA SER A 57 12.79 7.36 3.51
C SER A 57 13.56 7.99 2.34
N ALA A 58 13.28 9.25 2.05
CA ALA A 58 13.95 10.05 1.02
C ALA A 58 15.50 10.07 1.13
N ALA A 59 16.05 9.50 2.19
CA ALA A 59 17.48 9.42 2.47
C ALA A 59 18.28 8.53 1.50
N GLN A 60 17.63 7.66 0.74
CA GLN A 60 18.34 6.72 -0.15
C GLN A 60 18.48 7.16 -1.62
N THR A 61 17.92 8.30 -2.01
CA THR A 61 18.07 8.79 -3.39
C THR A 61 18.44 10.27 -3.42
N PRO A 62 19.74 10.61 -3.49
CA PRO A 62 20.18 12.00 -3.63
C PRO A 62 19.97 12.58 -5.04
N ASP A 63 19.39 11.87 -5.98
CA ASP A 63 19.21 12.35 -7.35
C ASP A 63 17.89 13.10 -7.53
N LEU A 64 17.81 14.26 -6.88
CA LEU A 64 16.69 15.18 -6.95
C LEU A 64 16.96 16.28 -7.99
N ALA A 65 16.94 15.93 -9.25
CA ALA A 65 16.92 16.89 -10.36
C ALA A 65 15.53 17.53 -10.55
N ILE A 66 14.89 17.95 -9.45
CA ILE A 66 13.59 18.62 -9.48
C ILE A 66 13.80 20.11 -9.14
N PRO A 67 13.08 21.05 -9.79
CA PRO A 67 13.15 22.46 -9.44
C PRO A 67 13.00 22.66 -7.93
N PHE A 68 13.90 23.44 -7.33
CA PHE A 68 13.95 23.70 -5.88
C PHE A 68 14.30 22.49 -4.99
N GLY A 69 14.66 21.33 -5.55
CA GLY A 69 14.97 20.11 -4.79
C GLY A 69 13.78 19.55 -4.02
N VAL A 70 12.56 19.79 -4.50
CA VAL A 70 11.33 19.21 -3.96
C VAL A 70 10.96 17.99 -4.79
N LYS A 71 10.89 16.81 -4.18
CA LYS A 71 10.38 15.59 -4.82
C LYS A 71 8.86 15.55 -4.71
N PHE A 72 8.20 15.36 -5.84
CA PHE A 72 6.76 15.11 -5.93
C PHE A 72 6.54 13.64 -6.26
N THR A 73 5.81 12.94 -5.40
CA THR A 73 5.44 11.53 -5.57
C THR A 73 3.97 11.37 -5.31
N GLY A 74 3.37 10.32 -5.84
CA GLY A 74 1.96 10.08 -5.61
C GLY A 74 1.49 8.75 -6.13
N TYR A 75 0.24 8.47 -5.77
CA TYR A 75 -0.57 7.37 -6.26
C TYR A 75 -1.98 7.88 -6.50
N ALA A 76 -2.56 7.54 -7.63
CA ALA A 76 -3.97 7.82 -7.85
C ALA A 76 -4.60 6.80 -8.79
N ARG A 77 -5.90 6.59 -8.63
CA ARG A 77 -6.74 5.82 -9.52
C ARG A 77 -8.10 6.46 -9.63
N TYR A 78 -8.58 6.61 -10.87
CA TYR A 78 -9.89 7.13 -11.17
C TYR A 78 -10.52 6.38 -12.32
N GLY A 79 -11.82 6.15 -12.20
CA GLY A 79 -12.57 5.48 -13.24
C GLY A 79 -14.06 5.57 -12.99
N ALA A 80 -14.81 4.99 -13.91
CA ALA A 80 -16.22 4.79 -13.78
C ALA A 80 -16.58 3.39 -14.21
N HIS A 81 -17.61 2.81 -13.60
CA HIS A 81 -18.18 1.58 -14.07
C HIS A 81 -19.70 1.67 -14.10
N TYR A 82 -20.25 1.05 -15.11
CA TYR A 82 -21.68 0.83 -15.27
C TYR A 82 -22.06 -0.41 -14.47
N GLN A 83 -22.97 -0.24 -13.51
CA GLN A 83 -23.54 -1.32 -12.73
C GLN A 83 -24.78 -1.86 -13.45
N SER A 84 -24.79 -3.18 -13.67
CA SER A 84 -25.94 -3.92 -14.18
C SER A 84 -26.20 -5.10 -13.23
N GLY A 85 -26.88 -4.83 -12.13
CA GLY A 85 -27.14 -5.80 -11.06
C GLY A 85 -27.20 -5.14 -9.71
N ASP A 86 -27.18 -5.95 -8.66
CA ASP A 86 -27.52 -5.53 -7.30
C ASP A 86 -26.41 -4.75 -6.59
N GLN A 87 -25.13 -5.06 -6.88
CA GLN A 87 -24.00 -4.46 -6.20
C GLN A 87 -23.08 -3.70 -7.15
N LYS A 88 -22.72 -2.48 -6.75
CA LYS A 88 -21.67 -1.68 -7.41
C LYS A 88 -20.29 -2.28 -7.16
N PHE A 89 -20.00 -2.65 -5.92
CA PHE A 89 -18.82 -3.39 -5.50
C PHE A 89 -19.27 -4.72 -4.92
N ILE A 90 -18.77 -5.82 -5.48
CA ILE A 90 -19.14 -7.16 -5.04
C ILE A 90 -18.48 -7.42 -3.69
N ALA A 91 -19.27 -7.54 -2.63
CA ALA A 91 -18.80 -7.69 -1.27
C ALA A 91 -19.66 -8.67 -0.50
N VAL A 92 -19.02 -9.56 0.25
CA VAL A 92 -19.67 -10.48 1.20
C VAL A 92 -19.80 -9.78 2.55
N ASP A 93 -20.98 -9.79 3.14
CA ASP A 93 -21.23 -9.19 4.45
C ASP A 93 -20.42 -9.90 5.55
N GLY A 94 -19.86 -9.11 6.49
CA GLY A 94 -18.97 -9.60 7.54
C GLY A 94 -17.52 -9.80 7.11
N SER A 95 -17.19 -9.42 5.89
CA SER A 95 -15.82 -9.45 5.39
C SER A 95 -14.86 -8.62 6.24
N TYR A 96 -13.68 -9.18 6.55
CA TYR A 96 -12.63 -8.47 7.30
C TYR A 96 -12.02 -7.29 6.53
N ASN A 97 -12.17 -7.25 5.20
CA ASN A 97 -11.61 -6.22 4.31
C ASN A 97 -12.64 -5.68 3.28
N GLY A 98 -13.92 -5.75 3.60
CA GLY A 98 -14.98 -5.27 2.72
C GLY A 98 -14.92 -5.91 1.32
N ALA A 99 -15.25 -5.15 0.29
CA ALA A 99 -15.28 -5.62 -1.08
C ALA A 99 -13.91 -6.07 -1.62
N SER A 100 -12.81 -5.56 -1.08
CA SER A 100 -11.47 -5.92 -1.56
C SER A 100 -11.03 -7.32 -1.11
N ALA A 101 -11.66 -7.92 -0.09
CA ALA A 101 -11.33 -9.27 0.36
C ALA A 101 -11.54 -10.35 -0.71
N ILE A 102 -12.48 -10.12 -1.63
CA ILE A 102 -12.76 -11.02 -2.76
C ILE A 102 -11.95 -10.67 -4.02
N GLY A 103 -10.96 -9.81 -3.89
CA GLY A 103 -10.11 -9.30 -4.96
C GLY A 103 -10.38 -7.83 -5.28
N ARG A 104 -9.30 -7.14 -5.64
CA ARG A 104 -9.33 -5.69 -5.85
C ARG A 104 -9.93 -5.28 -7.19
N LEU A 105 -9.60 -5.99 -8.28
CA LEU A 105 -10.01 -5.56 -9.63
C LEU A 105 -11.52 -5.48 -9.78
N GLY A 106 -12.01 -4.34 -10.27
CA GLY A 106 -13.43 -4.08 -10.40
C GLY A 106 -14.16 -3.68 -9.11
N ASN A 107 -13.45 -3.71 -7.96
CA ASN A 107 -13.92 -3.23 -6.65
C ASN A 107 -13.16 -1.99 -6.18
N GLU A 108 -12.46 -1.29 -7.07
CA GLU A 108 -11.60 -0.15 -6.75
C GLU A 108 -12.39 1.15 -6.72
N GLY A 109 -12.32 1.87 -5.61
CA GLY A 109 -12.83 3.23 -5.50
C GLY A 109 -11.89 4.25 -6.13
N ASN A 110 -12.40 5.46 -6.41
CA ASN A 110 -11.66 6.60 -6.92
C ASN A 110 -10.93 7.32 -5.80
N GLY A 111 -9.73 7.82 -6.09
CA GLY A 111 -8.94 8.63 -5.19
C GLY A 111 -7.45 8.42 -5.34
N GLY A 112 -6.71 9.00 -4.41
CA GLY A 112 -5.27 8.89 -4.40
C GLY A 112 -4.61 9.72 -3.31
N GLU A 113 -3.29 9.75 -3.39
CA GLU A 113 -2.41 10.42 -2.43
C GLU A 113 -1.28 11.10 -3.18
N PHE A 114 -0.86 12.28 -2.75
CA PHE A 114 0.33 12.94 -3.28
C PHE A 114 1.19 13.50 -2.16
N GLN A 115 2.50 13.37 -2.32
CA GLN A 115 3.50 13.75 -1.33
C GLN A 115 4.51 14.72 -1.91
N LEU A 116 4.82 15.74 -1.14
CA LEU A 116 5.92 16.66 -1.36
C LEU A 116 7.00 16.35 -0.31
N SER A 117 8.23 16.13 -0.77
CA SER A 117 9.37 15.84 0.10
C SER A 117 10.54 16.74 -0.25
N LYS A 118 11.26 17.22 0.78
CA LYS A 118 12.50 17.98 0.59
C LYS A 118 13.57 17.52 1.55
N ALA A 119 14.75 17.22 1.00
CA ALA A 119 15.94 16.88 1.78
C ALA A 119 16.89 18.07 1.95
N PHE A 120 17.61 18.06 3.08
CA PHE A 120 18.60 19.08 3.46
C PHE A 120 19.86 18.38 3.98
N LYS A 121 21.02 18.85 3.57
CA LYS A 121 22.30 18.36 4.10
C LYS A 121 22.75 19.24 5.24
N GLY A 122 22.93 18.65 6.41
CA GLY A 122 23.51 19.32 7.58
C GLY A 122 25.01 19.54 7.46
N SER A 123 25.56 20.47 8.20
CA SER A 123 27.01 20.78 8.23
C SER A 123 27.85 19.60 8.75
N ASN A 124 27.28 18.73 9.56
CA ASN A 124 27.89 17.50 10.08
C ASN A 124 27.74 16.28 9.14
N GLY A 125 27.18 16.47 7.95
CA GLY A 125 26.92 15.40 7.00
C GLY A 125 25.61 14.64 7.19
N ALA A 126 24.84 14.93 8.25
CA ALA A 126 23.51 14.37 8.45
C ALA A 126 22.56 14.82 7.34
N ILE A 127 21.63 13.94 6.93
CA ILE A 127 20.65 14.22 5.91
C ILE A 127 19.28 14.32 6.58
N TRP A 128 18.68 15.49 6.50
CA TRP A 128 17.35 15.81 7.03
C TRP A 128 16.34 15.79 5.90
N ASP A 129 15.10 15.42 6.20
CA ASP A 129 13.98 15.55 5.27
C ASP A 129 12.73 16.10 5.96
N VAL A 130 11.87 16.70 5.15
CA VAL A 130 10.51 17.11 5.54
C VAL A 130 9.56 16.56 4.51
N ASN A 131 8.49 15.94 4.96
CA ASN A 131 7.51 15.25 4.14
C ASN A 131 6.10 15.72 4.48
N VAL A 132 5.32 16.06 3.46
CA VAL A 132 3.90 16.39 3.58
C VAL A 132 3.13 15.61 2.52
N MET A 133 2.09 14.88 2.94
CA MET A 133 1.22 14.11 2.06
C MET A 133 -0.23 14.48 2.28
N PHE A 134 -0.95 14.58 1.18
CA PHE A 134 -2.40 14.74 1.17
C PHE A 134 -3.04 13.56 0.45
N ASP A 135 -4.24 13.19 0.84
CA ASP A 135 -5.09 12.29 0.09
C ASP A 135 -6.32 13.02 -0.48
N HIS A 136 -6.97 12.37 -1.44
CA HIS A 136 -8.20 12.85 -2.05
C HIS A 136 -9.15 11.68 -2.36
N TRP A 137 -9.31 10.79 -1.37
CA TRP A 137 -10.32 9.74 -1.43
C TRP A 137 -11.69 10.37 -1.17
N GLY A 138 -12.58 10.34 -2.20
CA GLY A 138 -13.93 10.86 -2.07
C GLY A 138 -14.07 12.38 -2.18
N ASP A 139 -13.36 13.03 -3.08
CA ASP A 139 -13.48 14.47 -3.44
C ASP A 139 -13.04 15.49 -2.36
N GLU A 140 -12.58 15.04 -1.20
CA GLU A 140 -12.02 15.87 -0.15
C GLU A 140 -10.51 15.70 -0.06
N VAL A 141 -9.79 16.82 0.17
CA VAL A 141 -8.34 16.80 0.37
C VAL A 141 -8.03 16.84 1.85
N ASN A 142 -7.38 15.80 2.37
CA ASN A 142 -7.05 15.67 3.78
C ASN A 142 -5.54 15.52 3.98
N LEU A 143 -5.02 16.08 5.08
CA LEU A 143 -3.64 15.89 5.49
C LEU A 143 -3.44 14.45 6.01
N LYS A 144 -2.52 13.70 5.39
CA LYS A 144 -2.17 12.33 5.82
C LYS A 144 -0.83 12.25 6.50
N LYS A 145 0.17 12.94 5.96
CA LYS A 145 1.51 12.97 6.55
C LYS A 145 2.01 14.38 6.72
N ALA A 146 2.67 14.65 7.83
CA ALA A 146 3.44 15.85 8.10
C ALA A 146 4.53 15.50 9.11
N TYR A 147 5.70 15.10 8.64
CA TYR A 147 6.80 14.68 9.49
C TYR A 147 8.15 15.14 8.95
N ALA A 148 9.12 15.16 9.86
CA ALA A 148 10.52 15.36 9.51
C ALA A 148 11.36 14.21 10.05
N GLY A 149 12.46 13.94 9.38
CA GLY A 149 13.40 12.92 9.82
C GLY A 149 14.83 13.26 9.53
N VAL A 150 15.72 12.41 10.02
CA VAL A 150 17.16 12.54 9.83
C VAL A 150 17.85 11.19 9.80
N THR A 151 18.75 11.02 8.85
CA THR A 151 19.68 9.88 8.78
C THR A 151 21.12 10.36 8.76
N ASN A 152 22.06 9.41 8.86
CA ASN A 152 23.49 9.70 8.97
C ASN A 152 23.82 10.64 10.16
N LEU A 153 23.09 10.46 11.27
CA LEU A 153 23.28 11.21 12.51
C LEU A 153 24.30 10.53 13.44
N LEU A 154 24.35 9.19 13.41
CA LEU A 154 25.23 8.37 14.24
C LEU A 154 26.27 7.68 13.36
N ASP A 155 27.57 7.90 13.61
CA ASP A 155 28.66 7.25 12.87
C ASP A 155 28.60 5.71 12.95
N SER A 156 28.16 5.17 14.10
CA SER A 156 27.98 3.73 14.31
C SER A 156 26.75 3.14 13.62
N ASN A 157 25.77 3.96 13.27
CA ASN A 157 24.50 3.58 12.65
C ASN A 157 24.07 4.63 11.60
N PRO A 158 24.80 4.79 10.50
CA PRO A 158 24.53 5.85 9.52
C PRO A 158 23.19 5.69 8.80
N ASN A 159 22.64 4.47 8.75
CA ASN A 159 21.34 4.16 8.13
C ASN A 159 20.15 4.30 9.09
N ALA A 160 20.40 4.49 10.39
CA ALA A 160 19.32 4.73 11.34
C ALA A 160 18.61 6.03 10.99
N TYR A 161 17.28 5.94 10.82
CA TYR A 161 16.42 7.06 10.48
C TYR A 161 15.57 7.45 11.68
N PHE A 162 15.87 8.60 12.27
CA PHE A 162 15.08 9.18 13.35
C PHE A 162 14.02 10.10 12.76
N TRP A 163 12.77 9.97 13.21
CA TRP A 163 11.67 10.75 12.68
C TRP A 163 10.71 11.22 13.77
N ALA A 164 10.00 12.30 13.51
CA ALA A 164 8.91 12.79 14.35
C ALA A 164 7.86 13.50 13.48
N GLY A 165 6.60 13.36 13.90
CA GLY A 165 5.44 13.95 13.22
C GLY A 165 4.35 12.92 12.92
N ARG A 166 3.49 13.23 11.97
CA ARG A 166 2.40 12.35 11.50
C ARG A 166 2.86 11.59 10.26
N ASP A 167 2.85 10.26 10.33
CA ASP A 167 3.24 9.39 9.21
C ASP A 167 2.34 8.15 9.11
N PHE A 168 2.36 7.51 7.95
CA PHE A 168 1.92 6.14 7.80
C PHE A 168 2.92 5.24 8.53
N HIS A 169 2.45 4.59 9.58
CA HIS A 169 3.33 3.80 10.43
C HIS A 169 2.84 2.37 10.58
N GLN A 170 3.77 1.41 10.43
CA GLN A 170 3.48 -0.03 10.45
C GLN A 170 2.17 -0.37 9.70
N ARG A 171 2.14 -0.03 8.42
CA ARG A 171 0.99 -0.21 7.54
C ARG A 171 1.34 -1.13 6.35
N PRO A 172 1.76 -2.38 6.61
CA PRO A 172 2.09 -3.32 5.55
C PRO A 172 0.82 -3.72 4.79
N GLN A 173 0.87 -3.56 3.45
CA GLN A 173 -0.26 -3.77 2.55
C GLN A 173 -0.07 -5.00 1.68
N GLN A 174 -1.15 -5.72 1.46
CA GLN A 174 -1.26 -6.78 0.45
C GLN A 174 -1.83 -6.20 -0.84
N GLY A 175 -1.05 -6.22 -1.94
CA GLY A 175 -1.42 -5.51 -3.16
C GLY A 175 -2.58 -6.12 -3.95
N ILE A 176 -2.88 -7.42 -3.77
CA ILE A 176 -3.93 -8.11 -4.52
C ILE A 176 -5.33 -7.79 -4.01
N ASN A 177 -5.45 -7.43 -2.71
CA ASN A 177 -6.72 -7.13 -2.05
C ASN A 177 -6.72 -5.81 -1.26
N ASP A 178 -5.69 -4.97 -1.40
CA ASP A 178 -5.53 -3.69 -0.70
C ASP A 178 -5.61 -3.78 0.83
N TYR A 179 -5.38 -4.94 1.44
CA TYR A 179 -5.51 -5.12 2.88
C TYR A 179 -4.27 -4.68 3.65
N PHE A 180 -4.47 -3.79 4.62
CA PHE A 180 -3.47 -3.46 5.63
C PHE A 180 -3.62 -4.42 6.81
N TRP A 181 -2.81 -5.48 6.84
CA TRP A 181 -2.91 -6.49 7.89
C TRP A 181 -2.41 -6.02 9.27
N MET A 182 -1.68 -4.90 9.31
CA MET A 182 -1.45 -4.02 10.46
C MET A 182 -1.63 -2.57 10.04
N ASN A 183 -2.07 -1.68 10.94
CA ASN A 183 -2.16 -0.25 10.68
C ASN A 183 -2.03 0.55 11.96
N HIS A 184 -0.92 1.31 12.07
CA HIS A 184 -0.66 2.22 13.18
C HIS A 184 -0.36 3.63 12.65
N ASP A 185 -1.04 4.05 11.58
CA ASP A 185 -0.94 5.41 11.05
C ASP A 185 -1.24 6.41 12.17
N GLY A 186 -0.33 7.36 12.41
CA GLY A 186 -0.48 8.24 13.55
C GLY A 186 0.60 9.30 13.61
N GLN A 187 0.59 10.05 14.68
CA GLN A 187 1.63 11.03 14.96
C GLN A 187 2.45 10.63 16.18
N GLY A 188 3.75 10.78 16.08
CA GLY A 188 4.67 10.35 17.13
C GLY A 188 6.11 10.52 16.74
N ALA A 189 6.95 9.67 17.28
CA ALA A 189 8.37 9.67 16.99
C ALA A 189 8.95 8.26 17.07
N GLY A 190 10.04 8.04 16.36
CA GLY A 190 10.70 6.75 16.39
C GLY A 190 12.04 6.73 15.68
N VAL A 191 12.58 5.53 15.58
CA VAL A 191 13.77 5.19 14.79
C VAL A 191 13.43 4.02 13.89
N LYS A 192 13.89 4.05 12.65
CA LYS A 192 13.82 2.96 11.68
C LYS A 192 15.24 2.53 11.29
N ASN A 193 15.40 1.25 10.93
CA ASN A 193 16.67 0.68 10.45
C ASN A 193 17.85 0.83 11.44
N PHE A 194 17.60 0.75 12.73
CA PHE A 194 18.69 0.77 13.73
C PHE A 194 19.40 -0.60 13.71
N ASP A 195 20.64 -0.63 13.23
CA ASP A 195 21.41 -1.87 13.08
C ASP A 195 21.93 -2.38 14.43
N LEU A 196 21.55 -3.60 14.77
CA LEU A 196 21.99 -4.35 15.97
C LEU A 196 23.11 -5.35 15.65
N GLY A 197 23.81 -5.18 14.52
CA GLY A 197 24.86 -6.10 14.08
C GLY A 197 24.34 -7.14 13.08
N GLY A 198 23.62 -6.68 12.04
CA GLY A 198 23.06 -7.48 10.96
C GLY A 198 21.56 -7.75 11.07
N VAL A 199 20.93 -7.40 12.19
CA VAL A 199 19.48 -7.34 12.36
C VAL A 199 19.09 -5.89 12.57
N GLN A 200 18.06 -5.42 11.89
CA GLN A 200 17.58 -4.05 11.99
C GLN A 200 16.36 -3.98 12.92
N LEU A 201 16.31 -2.92 13.70
CA LEU A 201 15.23 -2.65 14.66
C LEU A 201 14.56 -1.32 14.31
N ASP A 202 13.25 -1.34 14.18
CA ASP A 202 12.40 -0.16 14.16
C ASP A 202 11.66 -0.08 15.49
N LEU A 203 11.65 1.11 16.10
CA LEU A 203 10.91 1.40 17.33
C LEU A 203 10.20 2.73 17.19
N ALA A 204 8.95 2.81 17.66
CA ALA A 204 8.25 4.07 17.74
C ALA A 204 7.20 4.09 18.85
N VAL A 205 6.83 5.30 19.25
CA VAL A 205 5.61 5.57 19.99
C VAL A 205 4.79 6.53 19.15
N VAL A 206 3.58 6.12 18.83
CA VAL A 206 2.65 6.85 17.96
C VAL A 206 1.29 6.95 18.63
N ALA A 207 0.57 8.02 18.30
CA ALA A 207 -0.78 8.27 18.78
C ALA A 207 -1.76 8.26 17.60
N ALA A 208 -2.95 7.71 17.79
CA ALA A 208 -4.02 7.80 16.82
C ALA A 208 -4.40 9.26 16.58
N VAL A 209 -4.49 9.64 15.30
CA VAL A 209 -4.80 11.03 14.91
C VAL A 209 -6.26 11.32 15.14
N GLU A 210 -6.53 12.45 15.75
CA GLU A 210 -7.86 13.04 15.79
C GLU A 210 -8.10 13.79 14.48
N SER A 211 -9.07 13.31 13.70
CA SER A 211 -9.54 14.05 12.53
C SER A 211 -10.57 15.07 13.00
N CYS A 212 -10.39 16.33 12.60
CA CYS A 212 -11.45 17.33 12.73
C CYS A 212 -12.59 16.92 11.77
N SER A 213 -13.71 16.48 12.31
CA SER A 213 -14.94 16.41 11.53
C SER A 213 -15.58 17.78 11.60
N PRO A 214 -15.74 18.49 10.47
CA PRO A 214 -16.51 19.72 10.46
C PRO A 214 -17.98 19.39 10.76
N GLU A 215 -18.41 19.59 11.98
CA GLU A 215 -19.83 19.67 12.28
C GLU A 215 -20.32 21.06 11.87
N VAL A 216 -21.20 21.10 10.89
CA VAL A 216 -21.99 22.30 10.60
C VAL A 216 -22.96 22.45 11.75
N MET A 217 -22.59 23.24 12.75
CA MET A 217 -23.58 23.71 13.72
C MET A 217 -24.47 24.71 12.99
N GLU A 218 -25.72 24.36 12.78
CA GLU A 218 -26.78 25.32 12.47
C GLU A 218 -27.04 26.15 13.74
N ASP A 219 -26.18 27.15 13.97
CA ASP A 219 -26.47 28.21 14.91
C ASP A 219 -27.32 29.23 14.16
N GLU A 220 -28.58 29.40 14.57
CA GLU A 220 -29.52 30.38 13.99
C GLU A 220 -28.93 31.81 13.96
N ALA A 221 -27.94 32.13 14.79
CA ALA A 221 -27.25 33.41 14.84
C ALA A 221 -26.05 33.55 13.89
N ASN A 222 -25.49 32.40 13.38
CA ASN A 222 -24.29 32.46 12.51
C ASN A 222 -24.15 31.19 11.65
N PRO A 223 -24.90 31.08 10.53
CA PRO A 223 -25.01 29.85 9.74
C PRO A 223 -23.72 29.41 9.00
N SER A 224 -22.61 30.10 9.20
CA SER A 224 -21.36 29.87 8.48
C SER A 224 -20.19 29.46 9.39
N ARG A 225 -20.41 29.18 10.66
CA ARG A 225 -19.33 28.80 11.57
C ARG A 225 -19.08 27.30 11.54
N ILE A 226 -18.07 26.87 10.77
CA ILE A 226 -17.50 25.54 10.87
C ILE A 226 -16.72 25.49 12.20
N THR A 227 -17.24 24.78 13.18
CA THR A 227 -16.50 24.47 14.41
C THR A 227 -16.00 23.04 14.33
N CYS A 228 -14.70 22.86 14.52
CA CYS A 228 -14.16 21.54 14.83
C CYS A 228 -14.48 21.24 16.29
N THR A 229 -15.47 20.40 16.56
CA THR A 229 -15.71 19.89 17.90
C THR A 229 -14.68 18.79 18.17
N GLY A 230 -13.84 18.98 19.20
CA GLY A 230 -13.01 17.90 19.75
C GLY A 230 -11.53 17.93 19.44
N GLY A 231 -10.91 19.05 19.12
CA GLY A 231 -9.45 19.11 18.99
C GLY A 231 -8.79 19.87 20.12
N SER A 232 -8.01 19.19 20.96
CA SER A 232 -7.14 19.85 21.95
C SER A 232 -5.96 20.62 21.32
N GLY A 233 -5.92 20.72 19.98
CA GLY A 233 -4.80 21.31 19.24
C GLY A 233 -3.57 20.41 19.14
N THR A 234 -3.53 19.28 19.86
CA THR A 234 -2.45 18.28 19.79
C THR A 234 -2.65 17.26 18.66
N GLY A 235 -3.90 17.13 18.16
CA GLY A 235 -4.24 16.24 17.06
C GLY A 235 -4.21 14.76 17.41
N ASP A 236 -4.17 14.37 18.69
CA ASP A 236 -4.24 12.97 19.11
C ASP A 236 -5.51 12.67 19.93
N LYS A 237 -5.99 11.44 19.80
CA LYS A 237 -7.19 10.94 20.49
C LYS A 237 -6.91 10.40 21.91
N GLY A 238 -5.67 10.45 22.36
CA GLY A 238 -5.27 9.83 23.63
C GLY A 238 -5.06 8.31 23.55
N ASN A 239 -5.16 7.70 22.39
CA ASN A 239 -4.87 6.28 22.14
C ASN A 239 -3.47 6.17 21.54
N TYR A 240 -2.60 5.41 22.18
CA TYR A 240 -1.18 5.27 21.83
C TYR A 240 -0.82 3.84 21.48
N ALA A 241 0.23 3.69 20.66
CA ALA A 241 0.90 2.44 20.40
C ALA A 241 2.41 2.58 20.58
N ALA A 242 3.00 1.71 21.38
CA ALA A 242 4.42 1.41 21.32
C ALA A 242 4.61 0.26 20.33
N THR A 243 5.38 0.50 19.28
CA THR A 243 5.54 -0.44 18.16
C THR A 243 6.98 -0.85 17.99
N SER A 244 7.20 -2.09 17.59
CA SER A 244 8.52 -2.59 17.22
C SER A 244 8.45 -3.49 15.99
N LYS A 245 9.52 -3.46 15.18
CA LYS A 245 9.76 -4.36 14.07
C LYS A 245 11.22 -4.80 14.07
N LEU A 246 11.48 -6.10 14.04
CA LEU A 246 12.78 -6.68 13.74
C LEU A 246 12.78 -7.20 12.32
N HIS A 247 13.78 -6.82 11.52
CA HIS A 247 13.89 -7.23 10.12
C HIS A 247 15.35 -7.41 9.68
N GLY A 248 15.57 -7.84 8.43
CA GLY A 248 16.90 -8.19 7.94
C GLY A 248 17.41 -9.55 8.42
N MET A 249 16.60 -10.30 9.17
CA MET A 249 16.94 -11.66 9.59
C MET A 249 16.78 -12.65 8.44
N LYS A 250 17.71 -13.61 8.37
CA LYS A 250 17.64 -14.69 7.37
C LYS A 250 17.60 -16.07 8.03
N ILE A 251 16.71 -16.92 7.52
CA ILE A 251 16.63 -18.34 7.89
C ILE A 251 16.84 -19.16 6.62
N GLY A 252 18.10 -19.51 6.33
CA GLY A 252 18.46 -20.08 5.04
C GLY A 252 18.15 -19.13 3.88
N PRO A 253 17.32 -19.52 2.90
CA PRO A 253 16.93 -18.66 1.78
C PRO A 253 15.76 -17.72 2.12
N LEU A 254 15.25 -17.75 3.34
CA LEU A 254 14.06 -17.02 3.77
C LEU A 254 14.44 -15.76 4.52
N ASP A 255 13.72 -14.66 4.25
CA ASP A 255 13.75 -13.44 5.05
C ASP A 255 12.65 -13.49 6.11
N LEU A 256 12.98 -13.13 7.35
CA LEU A 256 12.05 -13.09 8.49
C LEU A 256 11.91 -11.67 9.01
N GLU A 257 10.67 -11.24 9.19
CA GLU A 257 10.31 -10.02 9.92
C GLU A 257 9.42 -10.38 11.11
N LEU A 258 9.65 -9.74 12.26
CA LEU A 258 8.85 -9.90 13.46
C LEU A 258 8.33 -8.54 13.94
N TYR A 259 7.10 -8.53 14.42
CA TYR A 259 6.40 -7.34 14.92
C TYR A 259 5.90 -7.60 16.34
N ALA A 260 6.01 -6.59 17.20
CA ALA A 260 5.38 -6.59 18.52
C ALA A 260 4.89 -5.17 18.85
N ASN A 261 3.60 -5.05 19.15
CA ASN A 261 2.94 -3.77 19.38
C ASN A 261 2.15 -3.82 20.69
N TYR A 262 2.10 -2.70 21.38
CA TYR A 262 1.37 -2.52 22.63
C TYR A 262 0.55 -1.25 22.59
N GLY A 263 -0.77 -1.39 22.75
CA GLY A 263 -1.72 -0.28 22.79
C GLY A 263 -2.07 0.13 24.22
N PHE A 264 -2.09 1.43 24.50
CA PHE A 264 -2.44 2.00 25.78
C PHE A 264 -3.16 3.33 25.62
N ASP A 265 -3.91 3.74 26.63
CA ASP A 265 -4.66 4.99 26.63
C ASP A 265 -4.03 6.00 27.61
N SER A 266 -4.10 7.28 27.25
CA SER A 266 -3.76 8.38 28.14
C SER A 266 -4.88 8.60 29.19
N LYS A 267 -4.63 9.45 30.15
CA LYS A 267 -5.63 9.87 31.14
C LYS A 267 -6.78 10.70 30.55
N ALA A 268 -6.60 11.23 29.35
CA ALA A 268 -7.62 12.01 28.66
C ALA A 268 -8.78 11.16 28.10
N VAL A 269 -8.58 9.84 27.94
CA VAL A 269 -9.64 8.94 27.52
C VAL A 269 -10.55 8.67 28.71
N ASP A 270 -11.80 9.09 28.61
CA ASP A 270 -12.84 8.89 29.65
C ASP A 270 -13.36 7.44 29.56
N ARG A 271 -12.73 6.56 30.31
CA ARG A 271 -13.15 5.16 30.51
C ARG A 271 -12.88 4.77 31.95
N ASP A 272 -13.81 4.07 32.57
CA ASP A 272 -13.68 3.53 33.93
C ASP A 272 -12.48 2.58 34.05
N GLU A 273 -12.23 1.76 33.02
CA GLU A 273 -11.05 0.93 32.87
C GLU A 273 -10.32 1.25 31.57
N ARG A 274 -8.98 1.47 31.66
CA ARG A 274 -8.13 1.72 30.50
C ARG A 274 -7.72 0.40 29.90
N LEU A 275 -8.29 0.10 28.75
CA LEU A 275 -7.96 -1.10 28.01
C LEU A 275 -6.50 -1.04 27.49
N LYS A 276 -5.89 -2.19 27.48
CA LYS A 276 -4.58 -2.45 26.88
C LYS A 276 -4.77 -3.44 25.75
N ALA A 277 -4.00 -3.29 24.69
CA ALA A 277 -4.02 -4.23 23.58
C ALA A 277 -2.62 -4.73 23.28
N TRP A 278 -2.50 -5.95 22.80
CA TRP A 278 -1.26 -6.55 22.34
C TRP A 278 -1.41 -7.08 20.94
N GLN A 279 -0.35 -6.96 20.16
CA GLN A 279 -0.33 -7.51 18.82
C GLN A 279 1.06 -8.03 18.49
N GLY A 280 1.13 -9.26 18.03
CA GLY A 280 2.34 -9.87 17.47
C GLY A 280 2.13 -10.21 16.01
N GLY A 281 3.19 -10.11 15.20
CA GLY A 281 3.14 -10.49 13.79
C GLY A 281 4.46 -11.06 13.29
N ALA A 282 4.37 -11.85 12.25
CA ALA A 282 5.53 -12.42 11.57
C ALA A 282 5.29 -12.46 10.07
N VAL A 283 6.35 -12.18 9.30
CA VAL A 283 6.38 -12.37 7.85
C VAL A 283 7.58 -13.22 7.50
N LEU A 284 7.33 -14.31 6.79
CA LEU A 284 8.37 -15.14 6.22
C LEU A 284 8.30 -15.02 4.70
N SER A 285 9.36 -14.51 4.08
CA SER A 285 9.42 -14.25 2.64
C SER A 285 10.46 -15.11 1.95
N HIS A 286 10.13 -15.64 0.78
CA HIS A 286 11.04 -16.34 -0.11
C HIS A 286 11.07 -15.65 -1.46
N THR A 287 12.17 -15.00 -1.76
CA THR A 287 12.38 -14.30 -3.03
C THR A 287 13.30 -15.13 -3.93
N THR A 288 12.88 -15.32 -5.18
CA THR A 288 13.63 -16.02 -6.24
C THR A 288 13.61 -15.17 -7.51
N ASP A 289 14.36 -15.57 -8.52
CA ASP A 289 14.33 -14.91 -9.85
C ASP A 289 12.94 -14.98 -10.51
N SER A 290 12.16 -16.00 -10.16
CA SER A 290 10.81 -16.21 -10.69
C SER A 290 9.71 -15.51 -9.89
N GLY A 291 10.00 -14.92 -8.73
CA GLY A 291 9.00 -14.21 -7.94
C GLY A 291 9.21 -14.25 -6.44
N VAL A 292 8.17 -13.90 -5.71
CA VAL A 292 8.18 -13.81 -4.25
C VAL A 292 6.97 -14.56 -3.67
N ASN A 293 7.19 -15.27 -2.57
CA ASN A 293 6.15 -15.87 -1.75
C ASN A 293 6.26 -15.33 -0.33
N LYS A 294 5.14 -15.06 0.31
CA LYS A 294 5.08 -14.60 1.70
C LYS A 294 4.08 -15.40 2.50
N LEU A 295 4.49 -15.80 3.69
CA LEU A 295 3.60 -16.28 4.72
C LEU A 295 3.52 -15.19 5.80
N ILE A 296 2.32 -14.74 6.11
CA ILE A 296 2.05 -13.67 7.08
C ILE A 296 1.19 -14.26 8.19
N ALA A 297 1.51 -13.93 9.43
CA ALA A 297 0.71 -14.26 10.59
C ALA A 297 0.62 -13.07 11.54
N ARG A 298 -0.56 -12.84 12.12
CA ARG A 298 -0.83 -11.84 13.17
C ARG A 298 -1.72 -12.46 14.23
N TYR A 299 -1.39 -12.20 15.48
CA TYR A 299 -2.24 -12.42 16.65
C TYR A 299 -2.45 -11.10 17.37
N SER A 300 -3.66 -10.81 17.78
CA SER A 300 -4.02 -9.60 18.50
C SER A 300 -4.94 -9.94 19.68
N ASP A 301 -4.71 -9.25 20.78
CA ASP A 301 -5.49 -9.33 22.01
C ASP A 301 -6.06 -7.93 22.30
N ASN A 302 -7.35 -7.85 22.59
CA ASN A 302 -8.13 -6.62 22.72
C ASN A 302 -8.07 -5.69 21.50
N SER A 303 -7.74 -6.21 20.32
CA SER A 303 -7.71 -5.45 19.07
C SER A 303 -7.76 -6.38 17.86
N ASP A 304 -7.98 -5.82 16.67
CA ASP A 304 -7.81 -6.54 15.41
C ASP A 304 -6.52 -6.08 14.71
N ASN A 305 -6.58 -5.30 13.64
CA ASN A 305 -5.42 -4.90 12.84
C ASN A 305 -4.67 -3.69 13.42
N SER A 306 -5.18 -3.05 14.46
CA SER A 306 -4.55 -1.90 15.10
C SER A 306 -4.78 -1.89 16.62
N VAL A 307 -3.71 -1.79 17.39
CA VAL A 307 -3.79 -1.65 18.85
C VAL A 307 -4.34 -0.30 19.32
N TYR A 308 -4.63 0.63 18.41
CA TYR A 308 -5.40 1.84 18.73
C TYR A 308 -6.86 1.54 19.01
N ASN A 309 -7.45 0.65 18.16
CA ASN A 309 -8.87 0.30 18.19
C ASN A 309 -9.06 -0.86 19.16
N LYS A 310 -9.19 -0.50 20.45
CA LYS A 310 -9.31 -1.48 21.50
C LYS A 310 -10.76 -1.90 21.67
N THR A 311 -10.99 -3.20 21.72
CA THR A 311 -12.25 -3.85 22.01
C THR A 311 -12.00 -4.87 23.10
N ASP A 312 -12.72 -4.75 24.22
CA ASP A 312 -12.55 -5.62 25.37
C ASP A 312 -12.87 -7.07 25.02
N ASP A 313 -12.10 -8.00 25.56
CA ASP A 313 -12.21 -9.45 25.35
C ASP A 313 -12.18 -9.89 23.87
N LEU A 314 -11.60 -9.07 22.99
CA LEU A 314 -11.44 -9.42 21.57
C LEU A 314 -10.09 -10.13 21.34
N THR A 315 -10.17 -11.32 20.78
CA THR A 315 -9.02 -12.00 20.16
C THR A 315 -9.18 -12.02 18.65
N ALA A 316 -8.15 -11.61 17.92
CA ALA A 316 -8.14 -11.69 16.46
C ALA A 316 -6.89 -12.38 15.94
N VAL A 317 -7.07 -13.30 14.99
CA VAL A 317 -5.99 -14.01 14.30
C VAL A 317 -6.10 -13.75 12.81
N TYR A 318 -5.00 -13.40 12.19
CA TYR A 318 -4.88 -13.30 10.73
C TYR A 318 -3.73 -14.16 10.25
N ALA A 319 -3.95 -14.92 9.19
CA ALA A 319 -2.90 -15.66 8.50
C ALA A 319 -3.12 -15.60 6.99
N SER A 320 -2.07 -15.43 6.23
CA SER A 320 -2.16 -15.45 4.76
C SER A 320 -0.92 -16.04 4.11
N PHE A 321 -1.13 -16.60 2.93
CA PHE A 321 -0.08 -16.98 1.99
C PHE A 321 -0.33 -16.25 0.68
N GLU A 322 0.63 -15.45 0.24
CA GLU A 322 0.54 -14.65 -0.97
C GLU A 322 1.81 -14.74 -1.79
N GLY A 323 1.69 -14.43 -3.07
CA GLY A 323 2.87 -14.38 -3.93
C GLY A 323 2.61 -13.86 -5.32
N LEU A 324 3.73 -13.64 -6.00
CA LEU A 324 3.82 -13.40 -7.44
C LEU A 324 4.78 -14.44 -8.01
N HIS A 325 4.37 -15.15 -9.06
CA HIS A 325 5.23 -16.07 -9.78
C HIS A 325 5.23 -15.77 -11.28
N LYS A 326 6.42 -15.73 -11.87
CA LYS A 326 6.66 -15.53 -13.30
C LYS A 326 7.00 -16.88 -13.93
N PHE A 327 6.10 -17.39 -14.76
CA PHE A 327 6.37 -18.59 -15.56
C PHE A 327 7.26 -18.26 -16.76
N THR A 328 6.98 -17.13 -17.39
CA THR A 328 7.75 -16.51 -18.47
C THR A 328 7.72 -14.99 -18.32
N GLN A 329 8.40 -14.26 -19.19
CA GLN A 329 8.26 -12.80 -19.24
C GLN A 329 6.80 -12.36 -19.52
N GLN A 330 6.07 -13.14 -20.33
CA GLN A 330 4.71 -12.85 -20.72
C GLN A 330 3.65 -13.39 -19.75
N ALA A 331 3.92 -14.50 -19.06
CA ALA A 331 2.93 -15.19 -18.23
C ALA A 331 3.32 -15.13 -16.75
N GLN A 332 2.48 -14.50 -15.94
CA GLN A 332 2.68 -14.32 -14.50
C GLN A 332 1.37 -14.60 -13.76
N ILE A 333 1.47 -14.92 -12.48
CA ILE A 333 0.32 -15.12 -11.59
C ILE A 333 0.57 -14.46 -10.24
N GLU A 334 -0.41 -13.70 -9.76
CA GLU A 334 -0.50 -13.29 -8.35
C GLU A 334 -1.56 -14.15 -7.66
N TYR A 335 -1.38 -14.42 -6.38
CA TYR A 335 -2.32 -15.19 -5.58
C TYR A 335 -2.28 -14.82 -4.11
N LEU A 336 -3.41 -15.05 -3.44
CA LEU A 336 -3.61 -14.89 -2.01
C LEU A 336 -4.56 -15.97 -1.50
N LEU A 337 -4.16 -16.60 -0.39
CA LEU A 337 -5.05 -17.36 0.49
C LEU A 337 -4.99 -16.69 1.84
N ALA A 338 -6.14 -16.38 2.45
CA ALA A 338 -6.13 -15.78 3.78
C ALA A 338 -7.23 -16.34 4.68
N PHE A 339 -6.94 -16.25 5.96
CA PHE A 339 -7.80 -16.64 7.07
C PHE A 339 -7.81 -15.52 8.10
N HIS A 340 -8.99 -15.17 8.62
CA HIS A 340 -9.16 -14.23 9.71
C HIS A 340 -10.19 -14.77 10.69
N ASP A 341 -9.81 -14.92 11.96
CA ASP A 341 -10.71 -15.26 13.07
C ASP A 341 -10.90 -14.02 13.93
N TYR A 342 -12.16 -13.66 14.18
CA TYR A 342 -12.59 -12.58 15.06
C TYR A 342 -13.45 -13.19 16.16
N ASP A 343 -12.97 -13.11 17.41
CA ASP A 343 -13.57 -13.77 18.56
C ASP A 343 -13.63 -12.80 19.75
N ASN A 344 -14.83 -12.37 20.12
CA ASN A 344 -15.07 -11.50 21.24
C ASN A 344 -15.89 -12.23 22.29
N ASP A 345 -15.33 -12.47 23.46
CA ASP A 345 -15.99 -13.19 24.54
C ASP A 345 -17.06 -12.34 25.24
N ALA A 346 -16.93 -11.01 25.22
CA ALA A 346 -17.92 -10.09 25.80
C ALA A 346 -19.14 -9.89 24.90
N ASP A 347 -18.96 -9.95 23.57
CA ASP A 347 -20.03 -9.83 22.58
C ASP A 347 -19.81 -10.80 21.41
N ASN A 348 -20.35 -12.01 21.57
CA ASN A 348 -20.14 -13.10 20.61
C ASN A 348 -21.00 -13.00 19.33
N ARG A 349 -21.90 -12.02 19.22
CA ARG A 349 -22.85 -11.92 18.10
C ARG A 349 -22.18 -11.81 16.74
N ASP A 350 -21.02 -11.16 16.68
CA ASP A 350 -20.25 -10.92 15.46
C ASP A 350 -19.02 -11.83 15.33
N ASN A 351 -18.87 -12.81 16.22
CA ASN A 351 -17.79 -13.77 16.17
C ASN A 351 -17.85 -14.58 14.89
N ARG A 352 -16.76 -14.52 14.12
CA ARG A 352 -16.73 -15.08 12.76
C ARG A 352 -15.35 -15.46 12.28
N ARG A 353 -15.34 -16.37 11.33
CA ARG A 353 -14.15 -16.76 10.57
C ARG A 353 -14.33 -16.38 9.11
N ASN A 354 -13.33 -15.72 8.59
CA ASN A 354 -13.25 -15.36 7.17
C ASN A 354 -12.24 -16.28 6.49
N TYR A 355 -12.61 -16.77 5.32
CA TYR A 355 -11.73 -17.51 4.41
C TYR A 355 -11.81 -16.84 3.06
N ASN A 356 -10.68 -16.55 2.45
CA ASN A 356 -10.67 -16.04 1.09
C ASN A 356 -9.52 -16.60 0.26
N ALA A 357 -9.77 -16.69 -1.03
CA ALA A 357 -8.82 -17.10 -2.04
C ALA A 357 -8.93 -16.17 -3.26
N ILE A 358 -7.81 -15.66 -3.72
CA ILE A 358 -7.73 -14.81 -4.91
C ILE A 358 -6.61 -15.33 -5.79
N VAL A 359 -6.87 -15.42 -7.09
CA VAL A 359 -5.86 -15.72 -8.09
C VAL A 359 -5.98 -14.71 -9.24
N ARG A 360 -4.84 -14.23 -9.73
CA ARG A 360 -4.77 -13.25 -10.83
C ARG A 360 -3.72 -13.67 -11.84
N PRO A 361 -4.03 -14.59 -12.76
CA PRO A 361 -3.18 -14.82 -13.93
C PRO A 361 -3.17 -13.59 -14.83
N MET A 362 -1.98 -13.28 -15.34
CA MET A 362 -1.70 -12.11 -16.18
C MET A 362 -0.93 -12.55 -17.40
N TYR A 363 -1.37 -12.12 -18.58
CA TYR A 363 -0.66 -12.35 -19.82
C TYR A 363 -0.31 -11.01 -20.49
N PHE A 364 0.97 -10.79 -20.73
CA PHE A 364 1.53 -9.60 -21.36
C PHE A 364 1.78 -9.90 -22.85
N TRP A 365 0.96 -9.34 -23.71
CA TRP A 365 1.06 -9.53 -25.15
C TRP A 365 2.31 -8.85 -25.74
N ASN A 366 2.64 -7.70 -25.20
CA ASN A 366 3.81 -6.89 -25.53
C ASN A 366 4.08 -5.89 -24.39
N ASP A 367 4.98 -4.95 -24.62
CA ASP A 367 5.38 -3.95 -23.64
C ASP A 367 4.23 -3.03 -23.18
N VAL A 368 3.18 -2.91 -23.96
CA VAL A 368 2.06 -1.99 -23.69
C VAL A 368 0.80 -2.73 -23.25
N HIS A 369 0.47 -3.84 -23.92
CA HIS A 369 -0.82 -4.52 -23.77
C HIS A 369 -0.72 -5.76 -22.89
N SER A 370 -1.65 -5.91 -21.96
CA SER A 370 -1.81 -7.11 -21.13
C SER A 370 -3.27 -7.42 -20.88
N THR A 371 -3.57 -8.69 -20.68
CA THR A 371 -4.88 -9.19 -20.24
C THR A 371 -4.72 -9.85 -18.88
N TRP A 372 -5.52 -9.42 -17.91
CA TRP A 372 -5.53 -9.99 -16.56
C TRP A 372 -6.90 -10.58 -16.28
N LEU A 373 -6.91 -11.75 -15.66
CA LEU A 373 -8.09 -12.36 -15.09
C LEU A 373 -7.90 -12.44 -13.58
N GLU A 374 -8.82 -11.86 -12.81
CA GLU A 374 -8.85 -12.04 -11.37
C GLU A 374 -10.08 -12.86 -11.01
N ALA A 375 -9.87 -13.94 -10.28
CA ALA A 375 -10.96 -14.72 -9.68
C ALA A 375 -10.76 -14.74 -8.16
N GLY A 376 -11.81 -14.40 -7.44
CA GLY A 376 -11.85 -14.37 -5.98
C GLY A 376 -13.05 -15.12 -5.43
N TRP A 377 -12.86 -15.72 -4.28
CA TRP A 377 -13.88 -16.37 -3.48
C TRP A 377 -13.69 -15.99 -2.01
N GLN A 378 -14.81 -15.83 -1.31
CA GLN A 378 -14.81 -15.54 0.12
C GLN A 378 -15.96 -16.26 0.81
N ARG A 379 -15.72 -16.69 2.06
CA ARG A 379 -16.72 -17.19 2.97
C ARG A 379 -16.52 -16.61 4.37
N VAL A 380 -17.63 -16.26 5.01
CA VAL A 380 -17.71 -15.77 6.38
C VAL A 380 -18.61 -16.71 7.18
N ASP A 381 -18.00 -17.50 8.07
CA ASP A 381 -18.72 -18.39 8.98
C ASP A 381 -18.90 -17.72 10.34
N TYR A 382 -20.15 -17.47 10.75
CA TYR A 382 -20.43 -16.93 12.08
C TYR A 382 -20.49 -18.05 13.12
N LYS A 383 -19.83 -17.84 14.27
CA LYS A 383 -19.74 -18.84 15.34
C LYS A 383 -21.10 -19.12 15.99
N GLU A 384 -22.00 -18.13 16.05
CA GLU A 384 -23.37 -18.26 16.51
C GLU A 384 -24.34 -18.79 15.43
N GLY A 385 -23.81 -19.25 14.29
CA GLY A 385 -24.57 -19.85 13.20
C GLY A 385 -24.85 -18.91 12.03
N GLY A 386 -25.01 -19.50 10.86
CA GLY A 386 -25.14 -18.83 9.57
C GLY A 386 -23.80 -18.56 8.93
N ASP A 387 -23.84 -18.44 7.63
CA ASP A 387 -22.69 -18.16 6.79
C ASP A 387 -23.05 -17.22 5.64
N ASN A 388 -22.08 -16.48 5.17
CA ASN A 388 -22.17 -15.67 3.96
C ASN A 388 -21.03 -16.12 3.04
N ASP A 389 -21.29 -16.20 1.75
CA ASP A 389 -20.25 -16.51 0.79
C ASP A 389 -20.49 -15.81 -0.55
N GLY A 390 -19.46 -15.78 -1.37
CA GLY A 390 -19.54 -15.18 -2.68
C GLY A 390 -18.30 -15.43 -3.52
N TRP A 391 -18.47 -15.16 -4.81
CA TRP A 391 -17.38 -15.21 -5.78
C TRP A 391 -17.43 -14.01 -6.71
N LYS A 392 -16.26 -13.67 -7.25
CA LYS A 392 -16.09 -12.59 -8.22
C LYS A 392 -15.08 -13.00 -9.29
N VAL A 393 -15.35 -12.64 -10.53
CA VAL A 393 -14.41 -12.76 -11.64
C VAL A 393 -14.34 -11.43 -12.38
N THR A 394 -13.13 -10.92 -12.58
CA THR A 394 -12.85 -9.72 -13.37
C THR A 394 -11.90 -10.03 -14.49
N LEU A 395 -12.33 -9.79 -15.73
CA LEU A 395 -11.48 -9.81 -16.91
C LEU A 395 -11.12 -8.38 -17.28
N SER A 396 -9.84 -8.08 -17.43
CA SER A 396 -9.39 -6.74 -17.80
C SER A 396 -8.39 -6.76 -18.95
N GLN A 397 -8.55 -5.79 -19.85
CA GLN A 397 -7.57 -5.43 -20.85
C GLN A 397 -6.87 -4.16 -20.41
N ASN A 398 -5.54 -4.20 -20.32
CA ASN A 398 -4.74 -3.12 -19.79
C ASN A 398 -3.75 -2.58 -20.82
N MET A 399 -3.47 -1.29 -20.71
CA MET A 399 -2.41 -0.60 -21.44
C MET A 399 -1.52 0.12 -20.43
N SER A 400 -0.22 -0.19 -20.41
CA SER A 400 0.76 0.37 -19.48
C SER A 400 2.02 0.83 -20.20
N ILE A 401 2.91 1.52 -19.50
CA ILE A 401 4.14 2.07 -20.09
C ILE A 401 5.23 1.02 -20.34
N ALA A 402 5.13 -0.17 -19.71
CA ALA A 402 6.05 -1.28 -19.90
C ALA A 402 5.41 -2.60 -19.47
N MET A 403 6.06 -3.71 -19.83
CA MET A 403 5.64 -5.07 -19.47
C MET A 403 5.90 -5.34 -17.98
N GLY A 404 4.84 -5.68 -17.24
CA GLY A 404 4.89 -6.05 -15.82
C GLY A 404 3.73 -5.46 -15.02
N PRO A 405 3.28 -6.14 -13.95
CA PRO A 405 2.18 -5.67 -13.13
C PRO A 405 2.53 -4.41 -12.31
N GLU A 406 3.82 -4.05 -12.21
CA GLU A 406 4.34 -2.88 -11.51
C GLU A 406 4.32 -1.59 -12.31
N PHE A 407 4.23 -1.65 -13.64
CA PHE A 407 4.39 -0.45 -14.45
C PHE A 407 3.13 0.39 -14.52
N ARG A 408 3.29 1.69 -14.26
CA ARG A 408 2.26 2.72 -14.29
C ARG A 408 2.80 3.98 -14.99
N PRO A 409 1.92 4.83 -15.62
CA PRO A 409 0.47 4.76 -15.62
C PRO A 409 -0.07 3.55 -16.41
N MET A 410 -1.28 3.09 -16.00
CA MET A 410 -2.01 2.01 -16.66
C MET A 410 -3.45 2.45 -16.90
N LEU A 411 -3.95 2.23 -18.11
CA LEU A 411 -5.37 2.28 -18.42
C LEU A 411 -5.91 0.86 -18.36
N ARG A 412 -7.05 0.67 -17.74
CA ARG A 412 -7.71 -0.62 -17.56
C ARG A 412 -9.16 -0.54 -18.05
N PHE A 413 -9.56 -1.47 -18.92
CA PHE A 413 -10.93 -1.70 -19.32
C PHE A 413 -11.32 -3.07 -18.82
N TYR A 414 -12.45 -3.19 -18.12
CA TYR A 414 -12.78 -4.43 -17.43
C TYR A 414 -14.26 -4.76 -17.45
N VAL A 415 -14.54 -6.05 -17.28
CA VAL A 415 -15.85 -6.59 -16.98
C VAL A 415 -15.72 -7.43 -15.72
N THR A 416 -16.59 -7.18 -14.76
CA THR A 416 -16.63 -7.91 -13.48
C THR A 416 -18.00 -8.54 -13.32
N GLY A 417 -18.04 -9.83 -13.05
CA GLY A 417 -19.24 -10.56 -12.65
C GLY A 417 -19.05 -11.27 -11.33
N GLY A 418 -20.12 -11.48 -10.59
CA GLY A 418 -20.07 -12.22 -9.34
C GLY A 418 -21.43 -12.36 -8.69
N GLU A 419 -21.47 -13.22 -7.68
CA GLU A 419 -22.66 -13.55 -6.90
C GLU A 419 -22.28 -13.59 -5.44
N VAL A 420 -23.17 -13.08 -4.58
CA VAL A 420 -23.02 -13.08 -3.13
C VAL A 420 -24.30 -13.63 -2.51
N ASP A 421 -24.17 -14.58 -1.61
CA ASP A 421 -25.24 -15.15 -0.80
C ASP A 421 -25.01 -14.77 0.67
N ASN A 422 -25.75 -13.77 1.16
CA ASN A 422 -25.71 -13.32 2.53
C ASN A 422 -26.89 -13.91 3.29
N LYS A 423 -26.67 -14.95 4.08
CA LYS A 423 -27.64 -15.56 4.96
C LYS A 423 -27.67 -14.91 6.35
N ARG A 424 -26.62 -14.14 6.66
CA ARG A 424 -26.51 -13.39 7.90
C ARG A 424 -25.81 -12.06 7.68
N THR A 425 -26.39 -10.97 8.16
CA THR A 425 -25.79 -9.64 8.12
C THR A 425 -25.21 -9.28 9.48
N ALA A 426 -23.96 -8.82 9.53
CA ALA A 426 -23.17 -8.66 10.75
C ALA A 426 -23.66 -7.57 11.70
N ARG A 427 -24.47 -6.62 11.29
CA ARG A 427 -24.73 -5.41 12.08
C ARG A 427 -26.14 -5.24 12.58
N VAL A 428 -27.06 -6.07 12.16
CA VAL A 428 -28.45 -5.96 12.54
C VAL A 428 -28.98 -7.37 12.79
N ASN A 429 -29.87 -7.54 13.71
CA ASN A 429 -30.71 -8.73 13.82
C ASN A 429 -31.58 -8.92 12.56
N ASN A 430 -31.06 -8.54 11.41
CA ASN A 430 -31.74 -8.65 10.14
C ASN A 430 -31.39 -10.02 9.56
N THR A 431 -32.35 -10.92 9.70
CA THR A 431 -32.31 -12.28 9.18
C THR A 431 -32.77 -12.34 7.72
N GLU A 432 -32.81 -11.21 7.00
CA GLU A 432 -33.16 -11.21 5.59
C GLU A 432 -31.97 -11.74 4.79
N GLU A 433 -32.12 -12.95 4.28
CA GLU A 433 -31.24 -13.54 3.31
C GLU A 433 -31.25 -12.68 2.04
N SER A 434 -30.07 -12.41 1.49
CA SER A 434 -29.94 -11.69 0.22
C SER A 434 -29.02 -12.44 -0.71
N GLN A 435 -29.56 -12.81 -1.86
CA GLN A 435 -28.78 -13.30 -3.00
C GLN A 435 -28.64 -12.16 -4.01
N LEU A 436 -27.39 -11.77 -4.31
CA LEU A 436 -27.08 -10.58 -5.06
C LEU A 436 -26.22 -10.96 -6.26
N ASP A 437 -26.74 -10.70 -7.45
CA ASP A 437 -26.05 -10.89 -8.72
C ASP A 437 -25.50 -9.57 -9.23
N SER A 438 -24.29 -9.59 -9.77
CA SER A 438 -23.68 -8.37 -10.28
C SER A 438 -22.93 -8.62 -11.57
N LEU A 439 -23.11 -7.69 -12.51
CA LEU A 439 -22.34 -7.56 -13.73
C LEU A 439 -22.01 -6.10 -13.95
N ASN A 440 -20.72 -5.76 -13.92
CA ASN A 440 -20.23 -4.40 -14.04
C ASN A 440 -19.26 -4.28 -15.22
N ILE A 441 -19.32 -3.19 -15.96
CA ILE A 441 -18.39 -2.87 -17.04
C ILE A 441 -17.76 -1.53 -16.72
N GLY A 442 -16.44 -1.43 -16.75
CA GLY A 442 -15.75 -0.22 -16.34
C GLY A 442 -14.47 0.07 -17.10
N ALA A 443 -14.04 1.31 -16.88
CA ALA A 443 -12.74 1.79 -17.33
C ALA A 443 -12.14 2.66 -16.24
N MET A 444 -10.83 2.53 -16.01
CA MET A 444 -10.08 3.32 -15.04
C MET A 444 -8.64 3.53 -15.46
N TRP A 445 -8.02 4.53 -14.90
CA TRP A 445 -6.57 4.65 -14.89
C TRP A 445 -6.03 4.49 -13.47
N GLU A 446 -4.82 3.99 -13.37
CA GLU A 446 -4.06 3.88 -12.14
C GLU A 446 -2.63 4.36 -12.40
N ALA A 447 -2.08 5.20 -11.54
CA ALA A 447 -0.74 5.72 -11.67
C ALA A 447 -0.07 5.90 -10.31
N TRP A 448 1.25 5.72 -10.32
CA TRP A 448 2.17 6.23 -9.30
C TRP A 448 3.35 6.91 -9.99
N TRP A 449 3.90 7.93 -9.34
CA TRP A 449 4.98 8.76 -9.88
C TRP A 449 5.93 9.25 -8.77
#